data_5fa1d2440564408a8d932bd004dcc9c2
#
_entry.id   5fa1d2440564408a8d932bd004dcc9c2
#
_cell.length_a   1.000
_cell.length_b   1.000
_cell.length_c   1.000
_cell.angle_alpha   90.00
_cell.angle_beta   90.00
_cell.angle_gamma   90.00
#
_symmetry.space_group_name_H-M   'P 1'
#
loop_
_entity.id
_entity.type
_entity.pdbx_description
1 polymer ?
#
loop_
_entity_poly.entity_id
_entity_poly.type
_entity_poly.pdbx_seq_one_letter_code
_entity_poly.pdbx_strand_id
1 'polypeptide(L)'
;MKSVLILVLLAFSLCFPGGWVKRSINENDLDIEQSFKLVSSNYAKSNDVDVDDLIRLTVYSQVVNGMNYNVTFIDSSAEKPKIHEYTIYKSLENTNDNQFSIRDHEVYETPGELIPTNDPKLVPLENSLYSFLKNTKERLNFISLAYPIENYATNFYVISANTADGQHQYIVCQDKDSEVYYSFAKLK
;
A
#
# COMPACT_ATOMS: atom_id res chain seq x y z
N MET A 1 -45.81 2.37 -23.61
CA MET A 1 -44.60 3.18 -23.85
C MET A 1 -43.88 3.66 -22.57
N LYS A 2 -44.36 3.38 -21.33
CA LYS A 2 -43.68 3.81 -20.08
C LYS A 2 -42.64 2.82 -19.55
N SER A 3 -42.70 1.53 -19.97
CA SER A 3 -41.79 0.49 -19.44
C SER A 3 -40.39 0.49 -20.07
N VAL A 4 -40.23 1.03 -21.27
CA VAL A 4 -38.93 1.07 -21.98
C VAL A 4 -38.00 2.12 -21.39
N LEU A 5 -38.54 3.22 -20.87
CA LEU A 5 -37.75 4.31 -20.28
C LEU A 5 -37.07 3.91 -18.96
N ILE A 6 -37.69 3.05 -18.17
CA ILE A 6 -37.15 2.56 -16.89
C ILE A 6 -35.99 1.59 -17.13
N LEU A 7 -36.06 0.78 -18.19
CA LEU A 7 -34.97 -0.17 -18.51
C LEU A 7 -33.70 0.53 -18.99
N VAL A 8 -33.85 1.63 -19.74
CA VAL A 8 -32.71 2.43 -20.22
C VAL A 8 -32.04 3.17 -19.06
N LEU A 9 -32.79 3.67 -18.08
CA LEU A 9 -32.24 4.35 -16.91
C LEU A 9 -31.50 3.36 -15.97
N LEU A 10 -31.98 2.12 -15.85
CA LEU A 10 -31.28 1.07 -15.08
C LEU A 10 -30.00 0.60 -15.79
N ALA A 11 -29.96 0.55 -17.12
CA ALA A 11 -28.75 0.22 -17.85
C ALA A 11 -27.66 1.29 -17.75
N PHE A 12 -28.02 2.58 -17.67
CA PHE A 12 -27.07 3.66 -17.46
C PHE A 12 -26.51 3.72 -16.04
N SER A 13 -27.26 3.28 -15.03
CA SER A 13 -26.77 3.25 -13.65
C SER A 13 -25.74 2.15 -13.36
N LEU A 14 -25.59 1.19 -14.27
CA LEU A 14 -24.62 0.10 -14.14
C LEU A 14 -23.24 0.38 -14.78
N CYS A 15 -23.10 1.54 -15.43
CA CYS A 15 -21.88 1.90 -16.18
C CYS A 15 -21.05 3.01 -15.54
N PHE A 16 -21.34 3.44 -14.31
CA PHE A 16 -20.44 4.38 -13.62
C PHE A 16 -19.22 3.62 -13.10
N PRO A 17 -18.00 4.08 -13.42
CA PRO A 17 -16.78 3.52 -12.81
C PRO A 17 -16.92 3.61 -11.30
N GLY A 18 -16.72 2.51 -10.61
CA GLY A 18 -16.70 2.46 -9.15
C GLY A 18 -15.57 3.32 -8.59
N GLY A 19 -15.74 3.84 -7.38
CA GLY A 19 -14.62 4.44 -6.64
C GLY A 19 -13.56 3.38 -6.30
N TRP A 20 -12.38 3.82 -5.91
CA TRP A 20 -11.35 2.94 -5.37
C TRP A 20 -11.81 2.32 -4.05
N VAL A 21 -11.66 1.02 -3.93
CA VAL A 21 -12.00 0.25 -2.73
C VAL A 21 -10.72 -0.40 -2.20
N LYS A 22 -10.41 -0.13 -0.94
CA LYS A 22 -9.29 -0.76 -0.26
C LYS A 22 -9.53 -2.26 -0.12
N ARG A 23 -8.50 -3.04 -0.40
CA ARG A 23 -8.50 -4.49 -0.25
C ARG A 23 -7.62 -4.89 0.93
N SER A 24 -7.94 -5.99 1.57
CA SER A 24 -7.06 -6.56 2.59
C SER A 24 -5.80 -7.12 1.95
N ILE A 25 -4.63 -6.77 2.47
CA ILE A 25 -3.35 -7.32 2.01
C ILE A 25 -3.19 -8.81 2.33
N ASN A 26 -4.01 -9.34 3.24
CA ASN A 26 -4.04 -10.75 3.63
C ASN A 26 -5.20 -11.51 2.95
N GLU A 27 -5.92 -10.87 2.03
CA GLU A 27 -6.98 -11.51 1.28
C GLU A 27 -6.39 -12.51 0.29
N ASN A 28 -6.87 -13.75 0.31
CA ASN A 28 -6.51 -14.79 -0.67
C ASN A 28 -7.20 -14.53 -2.01
N ASP A 29 -7.02 -13.34 -2.56
CA ASP A 29 -7.53 -12.96 -3.87
C ASP A 29 -6.44 -13.19 -4.92
N LEU A 30 -6.71 -14.14 -5.82
CA LEU A 30 -5.76 -14.53 -6.86
C LEU A 30 -5.34 -13.35 -7.76
N ASP A 31 -6.25 -12.43 -8.02
CA ASP A 31 -5.97 -11.27 -8.86
C ASP A 31 -5.03 -10.28 -8.17
N ILE A 32 -5.20 -10.10 -6.86
CA ILE A 32 -4.31 -9.28 -6.04
C ILE A 32 -2.90 -9.88 -6.03
N GLU A 33 -2.81 -11.20 -5.83
CA GLU A 33 -1.53 -11.89 -5.83
C GLU A 33 -0.83 -11.81 -7.19
N GLN A 34 -1.57 -12.01 -8.29
CA GLN A 34 -1.03 -11.89 -9.64
C GLN A 34 -0.60 -10.45 -9.97
N SER A 35 -1.37 -9.46 -9.54
CA SER A 35 -1.04 -8.05 -9.72
C SER A 35 0.26 -7.70 -8.99
N PHE A 36 0.40 -8.09 -7.73
CA PHE A 36 1.61 -7.86 -6.96
C PHE A 36 2.82 -8.60 -7.55
N LYS A 37 2.65 -9.87 -7.92
CA LYS A 37 3.70 -10.67 -8.56
C LYS A 37 4.20 -10.04 -9.86
N LEU A 38 3.29 -9.47 -10.67
CA LEU A 38 3.66 -8.80 -11.92
C LEU A 38 4.60 -7.62 -11.65
N VAL A 39 4.21 -6.71 -10.74
CA VAL A 39 4.98 -5.49 -10.50
C VAL A 39 6.25 -5.75 -9.70
N SER A 40 6.21 -6.63 -8.69
CA SER A 40 7.37 -6.99 -7.88
C SER A 40 8.45 -7.68 -8.71
N SER A 41 8.07 -8.63 -9.58
CA SER A 41 9.03 -9.30 -10.47
C SER A 41 9.66 -8.35 -11.48
N ASN A 42 8.87 -7.42 -12.05
CA ASN A 42 9.40 -6.42 -12.97
C ASN A 42 10.36 -5.45 -12.28
N TYR A 43 10.00 -4.99 -11.08
CA TYR A 43 10.84 -4.10 -10.28
C TYR A 43 12.15 -4.79 -9.88
N ALA A 44 12.05 -5.98 -9.29
CA ALA A 44 13.19 -6.76 -8.82
C ALA A 44 14.21 -7.00 -9.95
N LYS A 45 13.72 -7.42 -11.13
CA LYS A 45 14.57 -7.63 -12.31
C LYS A 45 15.25 -6.35 -12.82
N SER A 46 14.54 -5.22 -12.75
CA SER A 46 15.05 -3.94 -13.28
C SER A 46 16.07 -3.28 -12.34
N ASN A 47 15.99 -3.59 -11.04
CA ASN A 47 16.82 -2.95 -10.01
C ASN A 47 17.82 -3.91 -9.34
N ASP A 48 17.87 -5.17 -9.77
CA ASP A 48 18.77 -6.22 -9.22
C ASP A 48 18.56 -6.42 -7.70
N VAL A 49 17.30 -6.51 -7.28
CA VAL A 49 16.91 -6.74 -5.89
C VAL A 49 16.15 -8.06 -5.76
N ASP A 50 16.12 -8.63 -4.56
CA ASP A 50 15.33 -9.83 -4.28
C ASP A 50 13.83 -9.45 -4.14
N VAL A 51 12.95 -10.27 -4.72
CA VAL A 51 11.50 -10.10 -4.58
C VAL A 51 11.07 -10.20 -3.10
N ASP A 52 11.78 -10.99 -2.30
CA ASP A 52 11.51 -11.14 -0.86
C ASP A 52 11.83 -9.86 -0.05
N ASP A 53 12.56 -8.91 -0.64
CA ASP A 53 12.82 -7.60 -0.06
C ASP A 53 11.71 -6.58 -0.34
N LEU A 54 10.73 -6.94 -1.19
CA LEU A 54 9.62 -6.09 -1.56
C LEU A 54 8.42 -6.35 -0.66
N ILE A 55 8.12 -5.40 0.20
CA ILE A 55 7.02 -5.50 1.17
C ILE A 55 5.79 -4.81 0.61
N ARG A 56 4.72 -5.58 0.36
CA ARG A 56 3.42 -5.05 -0.05
C ARG A 56 2.78 -4.25 1.09
N LEU A 57 2.37 -3.02 0.83
CA LEU A 57 1.84 -2.10 1.82
C LEU A 57 0.32 -1.93 1.71
N THR A 58 -0.16 -1.61 0.52
CA THR A 58 -1.59 -1.40 0.26
C THR A 58 -2.00 -1.95 -1.09
N VAL A 59 -3.28 -2.32 -1.19
CA VAL A 59 -3.92 -2.65 -2.46
C VAL A 59 -5.29 -1.99 -2.49
N TYR A 60 -5.58 -1.30 -3.58
CA TYR A 60 -6.91 -0.78 -3.90
C TYR A 60 -7.38 -1.40 -5.21
N SER A 61 -8.68 -1.57 -5.36
CA SER A 61 -9.29 -2.00 -6.61
C SER A 61 -10.39 -1.05 -7.05
N GLN A 62 -10.59 -0.95 -8.35
CA GLN A 62 -11.63 -0.12 -8.96
C GLN A 62 -12.28 -0.87 -10.12
N VAL A 63 -13.60 -0.97 -10.11
CA VAL A 63 -14.37 -1.52 -11.23
C VAL A 63 -14.47 -0.47 -12.32
N VAL A 64 -14.02 -0.84 -13.52
CA VAL A 64 -14.11 -0.04 -14.75
C VAL A 64 -14.66 -0.95 -15.86
N ASN A 65 -14.31 -0.75 -17.11
CA ASN A 65 -14.49 -1.79 -18.13
C ASN A 65 -13.37 -2.84 -17.98
N GLY A 66 -13.41 -3.61 -16.89
CA GLY A 66 -12.35 -4.46 -16.35
C GLY A 66 -12.14 -4.16 -14.87
N MET A 67 -10.93 -4.40 -14.39
CA MET A 67 -10.52 -4.07 -13.02
C MET A 67 -9.21 -3.29 -13.05
N ASN A 68 -9.15 -2.17 -12.33
CA ASN A 68 -7.89 -1.56 -11.97
C ASN A 68 -7.48 -2.02 -10.58
N TYR A 69 -6.20 -2.29 -10.40
CA TYR A 69 -5.56 -2.52 -9.12
C TYR A 69 -4.48 -1.47 -8.92
N ASN A 70 -4.52 -0.81 -7.78
CA ASN A 70 -3.43 0.05 -7.33
C ASN A 70 -2.68 -0.70 -6.24
N VAL A 71 -1.43 -1.02 -6.50
CA VAL A 71 -0.57 -1.81 -5.62
C VAL A 71 0.60 -0.97 -5.17
N THR A 72 0.73 -0.82 -3.86
CA THR A 72 1.83 -0.07 -3.24
C THR A 72 2.74 -1.02 -2.50
N PHE A 73 4.05 -0.88 -2.71
CA PHE A 73 5.06 -1.62 -1.98
C PHE A 73 6.30 -0.77 -1.68
N ILE A 74 7.16 -1.25 -0.79
CA ILE A 74 8.44 -0.66 -0.44
C ILE A 74 9.56 -1.67 -0.68
N ASP A 75 10.70 -1.19 -1.17
CA ASP A 75 11.94 -1.95 -1.21
C ASP A 75 12.64 -1.80 0.13
N SER A 76 12.67 -2.88 0.92
CA SER A 76 13.25 -2.89 2.26
C SER A 76 14.77 -3.03 2.26
N SER A 77 15.39 -3.36 1.12
CA SER A 77 16.84 -3.47 0.97
C SER A 77 17.51 -2.13 0.65
N ALA A 78 16.73 -1.13 0.22
CA ALA A 78 17.25 0.17 -0.15
C ALA A 78 17.73 0.95 1.09
N GLU A 79 18.91 1.57 1.02
CA GLU A 79 19.43 2.45 2.07
C GLU A 79 18.46 3.60 2.41
N LYS A 80 17.78 4.12 1.39
CA LYS A 80 16.70 5.09 1.52
C LYS A 80 15.43 4.47 0.94
N PRO A 81 14.55 3.92 1.78
CA PRO A 81 13.35 3.26 1.32
C PRO A 81 12.49 4.21 0.49
N LYS A 82 12.04 3.73 -0.67
CA LYS A 82 11.09 4.44 -1.54
C LYS A 82 9.80 3.63 -1.62
N ILE A 83 8.69 4.34 -1.66
CA ILE A 83 7.39 3.71 -1.89
C ILE A 83 7.10 3.75 -3.38
N HIS A 84 6.79 2.59 -3.91
CA HIS A 84 6.42 2.39 -5.31
C HIS A 84 4.93 2.09 -5.39
N GLU A 85 4.23 2.83 -6.23
CA GLU A 85 2.81 2.66 -6.49
C GLU A 85 2.59 2.34 -7.96
N TYR A 86 1.94 1.23 -8.24
CA TYR A 86 1.63 0.78 -9.58
C TYR A 86 0.13 0.70 -9.80
N THR A 87 -0.34 1.27 -10.90
CA THR A 87 -1.69 1.04 -11.40
C THR A 87 -1.65 -0.04 -12.47
N ILE A 88 -2.40 -1.12 -12.23
CA ILE A 88 -2.46 -2.31 -13.07
C ILE A 88 -3.89 -2.48 -13.56
N TYR A 89 -4.07 -2.69 -14.85
CA TYR A 89 -5.35 -2.99 -15.45
C TYR A 89 -5.48 -4.48 -15.76
N LYS A 90 -6.60 -5.08 -15.33
CA LYS A 90 -7.01 -6.43 -15.72
C LYS A 90 -8.17 -6.33 -16.70
N SER A 91 -7.99 -6.89 -17.91
CA SER A 91 -9.06 -7.02 -18.90
C SER A 91 -10.09 -8.07 -18.51
N LEU A 92 -11.35 -7.84 -18.85
CA LEU A 92 -12.41 -8.86 -18.78
C LEU A 92 -12.36 -9.84 -19.95
N GLU A 93 -11.69 -9.48 -21.03
CA GLU A 93 -11.54 -10.36 -22.18
C GLU A 93 -10.58 -11.50 -21.88
N ASN A 94 -11.08 -12.71 -21.99
CA ASN A 94 -10.35 -13.94 -21.71
C ASN A 94 -9.44 -14.31 -22.90
N THR A 95 -8.58 -13.40 -23.32
CA THR A 95 -7.57 -13.63 -24.35
C THR A 95 -6.26 -14.01 -23.69
N ASN A 96 -5.91 -15.28 -23.79
CA ASN A 96 -4.64 -15.93 -23.48
C ASN A 96 -3.51 -15.02 -22.94
N ASP A 97 -3.05 -15.33 -21.74
CA ASP A 97 -1.77 -14.95 -21.10
C ASP A 97 -1.47 -13.50 -20.74
N ASN A 98 -2.19 -12.50 -21.22
CA ASN A 98 -1.92 -11.08 -20.90
C ASN A 98 -3.16 -10.35 -20.34
N GLN A 99 -3.81 -10.91 -19.32
CA GLN A 99 -4.95 -10.23 -18.69
C GLN A 99 -4.54 -8.97 -17.93
N PHE A 100 -3.31 -8.90 -17.43
CA PHE A 100 -2.81 -7.80 -16.62
C PHE A 100 -1.83 -6.94 -17.41
N SER A 101 -1.98 -5.62 -17.30
CA SER A 101 -1.04 -4.65 -17.88
C SER A 101 -0.76 -3.52 -16.90
N ILE A 102 0.51 -3.15 -16.76
CA ILE A 102 0.92 -1.96 -15.99
C ILE A 102 0.52 -0.73 -16.78
N ARG A 103 -0.21 0.19 -16.13
CA ARG A 103 -0.70 1.43 -16.71
C ARG A 103 0.09 2.63 -16.26
N ASP A 104 0.49 2.62 -14.99
CA ASP A 104 1.17 3.74 -14.37
C ASP A 104 2.11 3.27 -13.26
N HIS A 105 3.13 4.08 -12.95
CA HIS A 105 4.08 3.85 -11.88
C HIS A 105 4.52 5.19 -11.28
N GLU A 106 4.22 5.39 -10.02
CA GLU A 106 4.67 6.52 -9.23
C GLU A 106 5.67 6.09 -8.16
N VAL A 107 6.60 6.98 -7.84
CA VAL A 107 7.62 6.75 -6.80
C VAL A 107 7.55 7.91 -5.81
N TYR A 108 7.32 7.54 -4.54
CA TYR A 108 7.34 8.49 -3.43
C TYR A 108 8.66 8.35 -2.69
N GLU A 109 9.48 9.38 -2.80
CA GLU A 109 10.74 9.42 -2.05
C GLU A 109 10.48 9.76 -0.59
N THR A 110 11.32 9.24 0.30
CA THR A 110 11.25 9.62 1.71
C THR A 110 11.60 11.09 1.84
N PRO A 111 10.65 11.95 2.18
CA PRO A 111 10.90 13.37 2.27
C PRO A 111 11.61 13.72 3.57
N GLY A 112 12.28 14.85 3.52
CA GLY A 112 13.28 15.24 4.47
C GLY A 112 12.81 15.87 5.77
N GLU A 113 11.55 16.04 6.07
CA GLU A 113 11.18 16.71 7.31
C GLU A 113 10.82 15.70 8.40
N LEU A 114 11.68 15.66 9.41
CA LEU A 114 11.48 14.85 10.62
C LEU A 114 10.27 15.36 11.39
N ILE A 115 9.43 14.44 11.84
CA ILE A 115 8.42 14.76 12.86
C ILE A 115 9.18 14.97 14.18
N PRO A 116 9.05 16.15 14.81
CA PRO A 116 9.67 16.42 16.12
C PRO A 116 9.23 15.39 17.16
N THR A 117 10.13 14.97 18.04
CA THR A 117 9.86 13.95 19.08
C THR A 117 8.76 14.34 20.06
N ASN A 118 8.42 15.63 20.15
CA ASN A 118 7.33 16.18 20.97
C ASN A 118 6.05 16.44 20.18
N ASP A 119 5.97 16.05 18.92
CA ASP A 119 4.76 16.22 18.10
C ASP A 119 3.64 15.29 18.65
N PRO A 120 2.44 15.85 18.94
CA PRO A 120 1.30 15.04 19.37
C PRO A 120 0.92 13.88 18.43
N LYS A 121 1.24 13.98 17.14
CA LYS A 121 1.03 12.92 16.16
C LYS A 121 1.84 11.65 16.44
N LEU A 122 2.96 11.76 17.15
CA LEU A 122 3.78 10.60 17.49
C LEU A 122 3.12 9.69 18.53
N VAL A 123 2.29 10.22 19.43
CA VAL A 123 1.68 9.43 20.50
C VAL A 123 0.79 8.30 19.99
N PRO A 124 -0.17 8.52 19.07
CA PRO A 124 -0.93 7.42 18.47
C PRO A 124 -0.07 6.44 17.69
N LEU A 125 0.93 6.95 16.98
CA LEU A 125 1.87 6.16 16.19
C LEU A 125 2.72 5.24 17.09
N GLU A 126 3.25 5.79 18.19
CA GLU A 126 4.03 5.03 19.19
C GLU A 126 3.18 3.95 19.85
N ASN A 127 1.95 4.26 20.26
CA ASN A 127 1.03 3.29 20.85
C ASN A 127 0.69 2.14 19.88
N SER A 128 0.50 2.45 18.61
CA SER A 128 0.21 1.46 17.57
C SER A 128 1.42 0.58 17.30
N LEU A 129 2.62 1.17 17.18
CA LEU A 129 3.87 0.43 17.02
C LEU A 129 4.14 -0.46 18.24
N TYR A 130 3.94 0.07 19.45
CA TYR A 130 4.07 -0.72 20.70
C TYR A 130 3.16 -1.95 20.69
N SER A 131 1.90 -1.79 20.28
CA SER A 131 0.95 -2.89 20.19
C SER A 131 1.37 -3.94 19.17
N PHE A 132 1.90 -3.52 18.03
CA PHE A 132 2.46 -4.43 17.02
C PHE A 132 3.67 -5.19 17.57
N LEU A 133 4.65 -4.50 18.16
CA LEU A 133 5.88 -5.11 18.68
C LEU A 133 5.60 -6.07 19.84
N LYS A 134 4.60 -5.79 20.67
CA LYS A 134 4.16 -6.71 21.73
C LYS A 134 3.73 -8.07 21.16
N ASN A 135 3.12 -8.10 19.98
CA ASN A 135 2.73 -9.34 19.32
C ASN A 135 3.94 -10.09 18.75
N THR A 136 5.02 -9.39 18.40
CA THR A 136 6.29 -9.97 17.93
C THR A 136 7.26 -10.28 19.06
N LYS A 137 6.90 -10.01 20.32
CA LYS A 137 7.76 -10.13 21.52
C LYS A 137 8.93 -9.13 21.59
N GLU A 138 8.98 -8.19 20.66
CA GLU A 138 9.92 -7.08 20.73
C GLU A 138 9.44 -6.03 21.75
N ARG A 139 10.35 -5.24 22.28
CA ARG A 139 10.01 -4.17 23.23
C ARG A 139 10.45 -2.83 22.66
N LEU A 140 9.50 -1.94 22.42
CA LEU A 140 9.78 -0.57 22.05
C LEU A 140 10.35 0.19 23.25
N ASN A 141 11.51 0.81 23.08
CA ASN A 141 12.08 1.72 24.06
C ASN A 141 11.67 3.16 23.75
N PHE A 142 11.92 3.62 22.51
CA PHE A 142 11.47 4.92 22.01
C PHE A 142 11.56 5.00 20.49
N ILE A 143 10.82 5.93 19.90
CA ILE A 143 10.95 6.31 18.50
C ILE A 143 12.01 7.41 18.41
N SER A 144 13.06 7.17 17.63
CA SER A 144 14.12 8.16 17.43
C SER A 144 13.84 9.09 16.26
N LEU A 145 13.24 8.58 15.20
CA LEU A 145 12.94 9.34 13.99
C LEU A 145 11.63 8.85 13.39
N ALA A 146 10.83 9.75 12.82
CA ALA A 146 9.66 9.43 12.03
C ALA A 146 9.58 10.37 10.82
N TYR A 147 9.40 9.78 9.64
CA TYR A 147 9.28 10.50 8.37
C TYR A 147 7.92 10.24 7.74
N PRO A 148 7.10 11.26 7.53
CA PRO A 148 5.88 11.10 6.77
C PRO A 148 6.17 11.00 5.27
N ILE A 149 5.46 10.11 4.61
CA ILE A 149 5.38 10.02 3.16
C ILE A 149 3.91 10.06 2.81
N GLU A 150 3.51 11.05 2.03
CA GLU A 150 2.11 11.24 1.68
C GLU A 150 1.83 10.73 0.27
N ASN A 151 0.80 9.93 0.09
CA ASN A 151 0.19 9.69 -1.20
C ASN A 151 -1.30 10.10 -1.16
N TYR A 152 -2.04 9.89 -2.26
CA TYR A 152 -3.41 10.38 -2.37
C TYR A 152 -4.41 9.72 -1.40
N ALA A 153 -4.18 8.49 -0.98
CA ALA A 153 -5.12 7.71 -0.17
C ALA A 153 -4.57 7.29 1.21
N THR A 154 -3.25 7.25 1.37
CA THR A 154 -2.59 6.68 2.55
C THR A 154 -1.44 7.57 3.00
N ASN A 155 -1.32 7.77 4.30
CA ASN A 155 -0.11 8.29 4.91
C ASN A 155 0.79 7.12 5.29
N PHE A 156 2.05 7.19 4.89
CA PHE A 156 3.07 6.26 5.30
C PHE A 156 4.05 6.96 6.24
N TYR A 157 4.54 6.21 7.21
CA TYR A 157 5.56 6.70 8.13
C TYR A 157 6.71 5.71 8.15
N VAL A 158 7.91 6.15 7.79
CA VAL A 158 9.13 5.38 8.07
C VAL A 158 9.63 5.80 9.44
N ILE A 159 9.74 4.84 10.33
CA ILE A 159 10.05 5.06 11.74
C ILE A 159 11.35 4.35 12.07
N SER A 160 12.31 5.08 12.65
CA SER A 160 13.45 4.47 13.33
C SER A 160 13.11 4.35 14.81
N ALA A 161 13.07 3.13 15.29
CA ALA A 161 12.74 2.82 16.69
C ALA A 161 13.86 2.04 17.36
N ASN A 162 14.14 2.37 18.61
CA ASN A 162 15.05 1.61 19.46
C ASN A 162 14.24 0.56 20.22
N THR A 163 14.60 -0.69 20.01
CA THR A 163 14.03 -1.85 20.68
C THR A 163 15.05 -2.48 21.61
N ALA A 164 14.65 -3.52 22.36
CA ALA A 164 15.57 -4.26 23.20
C ALA A 164 16.70 -4.94 22.41
N ASP A 165 16.46 -5.24 21.12
CA ASP A 165 17.39 -5.94 20.24
C ASP A 165 18.25 -4.99 19.39
N GLY A 166 18.03 -3.67 19.53
CA GLY A 166 18.77 -2.65 18.78
C GLY A 166 17.89 -1.62 18.08
N GLN A 167 18.49 -0.86 17.18
CA GLN A 167 17.77 0.11 16.36
C GLN A 167 17.26 -0.56 15.09
N HIS A 168 15.97 -0.41 14.82
CA HIS A 168 15.31 -0.94 13.64
C HIS A 168 14.45 0.09 12.94
N GLN A 169 14.24 -0.09 11.65
CA GLN A 169 13.30 0.72 10.89
C GLN A 169 12.00 -0.06 10.64
N TYR A 170 10.91 0.66 10.70
CA TYR A 170 9.56 0.13 10.44
C TYR A 170 8.85 1.07 9.48
N ILE A 171 8.02 0.49 8.61
CA ILE A 171 7.03 1.25 7.87
C ILE A 171 5.66 1.06 8.48
N VAL A 172 4.91 2.15 8.58
CA VAL A 172 3.57 2.18 9.15
C VAL A 172 2.63 2.87 8.19
N CYS A 173 1.46 2.28 7.97
CA CYS A 173 0.44 2.79 7.05
C CYS A 173 -0.79 3.27 7.81
N GLN A 174 -1.36 4.40 7.36
CA GLN A 174 -2.58 4.99 7.89
C GLN A 174 -3.44 5.48 6.73
N ASP A 175 -4.71 5.12 6.69
CA ASP A 175 -5.64 5.75 5.74
C ASP A 175 -5.82 7.23 6.08
N LYS A 176 -5.86 8.11 5.07
CA LYS A 176 -5.98 9.56 5.28
C LYS A 176 -7.20 9.98 6.09
N ASP A 177 -8.28 9.23 5.94
CA ASP A 177 -9.56 9.49 6.62
C ASP A 177 -9.69 8.74 7.95
N SER A 178 -8.62 8.11 8.44
CA SER A 178 -8.62 7.30 9.65
C SER A 178 -7.54 7.75 10.62
N GLU A 179 -7.88 7.74 11.92
CA GLU A 179 -6.88 7.91 12.99
C GLU A 179 -6.16 6.58 13.33
N VAL A 180 -6.53 5.48 12.66
CA VAL A 180 -6.02 4.15 12.97
C VAL A 180 -4.87 3.78 12.04
N TYR A 181 -3.75 3.42 12.62
CA TYR A 181 -2.61 2.80 11.93
C TYR A 181 -2.87 1.31 11.78
N TYR A 182 -2.71 0.75 10.59
CA TYR A 182 -3.21 -0.61 10.30
C TYR A 182 -2.19 -1.59 9.75
N SER A 183 -1.10 -1.13 9.21
CA SER A 183 -0.08 -2.02 8.65
C SER A 183 1.29 -1.62 9.16
N PHE A 184 2.04 -2.61 9.59
CA PHE A 184 3.39 -2.47 10.10
C PHE A 184 4.27 -3.50 9.44
N ALA A 185 5.44 -3.08 8.99
CA ALA A 185 6.47 -3.99 8.52
C ALA A 185 7.84 -3.50 9.00
N LYS A 186 8.70 -4.44 9.39
CA LYS A 186 10.09 -4.17 9.73
C LYS A 186 10.88 -4.12 8.43
N LEU A 187 11.64 -3.05 8.24
CA LEU A 187 12.58 -2.92 7.14
C LEU A 187 13.88 -3.64 7.49
N LYS A 188 14.64 -4.08 6.48
CA LYS A 188 15.92 -4.76 6.65
C LYS A 188 17.03 -3.83 7.09
#